data_bc3dfbcd3a901760fa007e67792f7bf2
#
_entry.id   bc3dfbcd3a901760fa007e67792f7bf2
#
_cell.length_a   1.000
_cell.length_b   1.000
_cell.length_c   1.000
_cell.angle_alpha   90.00
_cell.angle_beta   90.00
_cell.angle_gamma   90.00
#
_symmetry.space_group_name_H-M   'P 1'
#
loop_
_entity.id
_entity.type
_entity.pdbx_description
1 polymer ?
#
loop_
_entity_poly.entity_id
_entity_poly.type
_entity_poly.pdbx_seq_one_letter_code
_entity_poly.pdbx_strand_id
1 'polypeptide(L)'
;MKKMIDIDFGSSRYEQLVELRYKVLLEPLGLKFLDSHRDKEVNYLHIGCVENLDDKLVGGLMLIPLDNQTIRMMQVAVDAKYQGEGIGRELVKYAEKRSKEAGYKTIVMHAMLNVIGFYEKLGYKQEGDIFEERGITFAKMVKKL
;
A
#
# COMPACT_ATOMS: atom_id res chain seq x y z
N MET A 1 10.23 13.46 13.05
CA MET A 1 10.49 12.02 13.16
C MET A 1 9.26 11.24 12.72
N LYS A 2 9.45 10.23 11.92
CA LYS A 2 8.35 9.44 11.35
C LYS A 2 8.20 8.11 12.07
N LYS A 3 6.95 7.64 12.19
CA LYS A 3 6.64 6.40 12.89
C LYS A 3 5.68 5.56 12.05
N MET A 4 6.00 4.27 11.88
CA MET A 4 5.11 3.31 11.24
C MET A 4 4.11 2.80 12.28
N ILE A 5 2.84 2.72 11.90
CA ILE A 5 1.76 2.29 12.79
C ILE A 5 0.83 1.31 12.09
N ASP A 6 0.19 0.46 12.88
CA ASP A 6 -0.98 -0.30 12.42
C ASP A 6 -2.20 0.62 12.59
N ILE A 7 -3.13 0.52 11.65
CA ILE A 7 -4.34 1.36 11.65
C ILE A 7 -5.56 0.47 11.78
N ASP A 8 -6.43 0.78 12.74
CA ASP A 8 -7.69 0.08 12.92
C ASP A 8 -8.74 0.58 11.93
N PHE A 9 -9.48 -0.35 11.33
CA PHE A 9 -10.58 -0.02 10.44
C PHE A 9 -11.62 0.83 11.19
N GLY A 10 -12.08 1.89 10.54
CA GLY A 10 -13.08 2.80 11.11
C GLY A 10 -12.55 3.84 12.09
N SER A 11 -11.26 3.82 12.40
CA SER A 11 -10.63 4.82 13.27
C SER A 11 -10.45 6.15 12.54
N SER A 12 -10.10 7.20 13.29
CA SER A 12 -9.78 8.50 12.68
C SER A 12 -8.56 8.41 11.76
N ARG A 13 -7.57 7.57 12.11
CA ARG A 13 -6.41 7.31 11.24
C ARG A 13 -6.83 6.62 9.95
N TYR A 14 -7.80 5.71 10.02
CA TYR A 14 -8.33 5.06 8.81
C TYR A 14 -8.99 6.10 7.88
N GLU A 15 -9.76 7.03 8.42
CA GLU A 15 -10.36 8.09 7.61
C GLU A 15 -9.28 8.98 6.96
N GLN A 16 -8.21 9.29 7.69
CA GLN A 16 -7.07 10.02 7.13
C GLN A 16 -6.40 9.23 5.99
N LEU A 17 -6.29 7.91 6.15
CA LEU A 17 -5.72 7.05 5.13
C LEU A 17 -6.59 7.00 3.87
N VAL A 18 -7.91 6.92 4.02
CA VAL A 18 -8.85 6.96 2.90
C VAL A 18 -8.71 8.27 2.11
N GLU A 19 -8.64 9.38 2.81
CA GLU A 19 -8.46 10.68 2.18
C GLU A 19 -7.11 10.80 1.46
N LEU A 20 -6.04 10.31 2.08
CA LEU A 20 -4.70 10.31 1.48
C LEU A 20 -4.68 9.49 0.20
N ARG A 21 -5.26 8.28 0.23
CA ARG A 21 -5.32 7.42 -0.95
C ARG A 21 -6.10 8.09 -2.08
N TYR A 22 -7.19 8.75 -1.76
CA TYR A 22 -7.97 9.47 -2.76
C TYR A 22 -7.10 10.54 -3.45
N LYS A 23 -6.46 11.39 -2.67
CA LYS A 23 -5.66 12.50 -3.21
C LYS A 23 -4.46 12.03 -4.04
N VAL A 24 -3.81 10.96 -3.61
CA VAL A 24 -2.57 10.50 -4.24
C VAL A 24 -2.83 9.54 -5.39
N LEU A 25 -3.79 8.63 -5.25
CA LEU A 25 -3.98 7.52 -6.17
C LEU A 25 -5.19 7.66 -7.09
N LEU A 26 -6.26 8.26 -6.63
CA LEU A 26 -7.53 8.31 -7.37
C LEU A 26 -7.77 9.63 -8.08
N GLU A 27 -7.63 10.74 -7.36
CA GLU A 27 -7.87 12.06 -7.91
C GLU A 27 -7.03 12.36 -9.16
N PRO A 28 -5.71 12.06 -9.19
CA PRO A 28 -4.91 12.29 -10.40
C PRO A 28 -5.37 11.49 -11.62
N LEU A 29 -6.07 10.39 -11.42
CA LEU A 29 -6.60 9.54 -12.49
C LEU A 29 -8.07 9.83 -12.81
N GLY A 30 -8.69 10.81 -12.13
CA GLY A 30 -10.09 11.12 -12.30
C GLY A 30 -11.04 10.07 -11.73
N LEU A 31 -10.54 9.20 -10.85
CA LEU A 31 -11.33 8.14 -10.23
C LEU A 31 -11.91 8.59 -8.90
N LYS A 32 -13.02 7.97 -8.48
CA LYS A 32 -13.67 8.22 -7.20
C LYS A 32 -13.58 7.00 -6.29
N PHE A 33 -13.51 7.26 -4.98
CA PHE A 33 -13.57 6.21 -3.98
C PHE A 33 -15.04 5.87 -3.72
N LEU A 34 -15.40 4.60 -3.89
CA LEU A 34 -16.77 4.13 -3.66
C LEU A 34 -16.91 3.60 -2.24
N ASP A 35 -18.01 3.92 -1.56
CA ASP A 35 -18.28 3.44 -0.21
C ASP A 35 -18.30 1.91 -0.13
N SER A 36 -18.75 1.24 -1.20
CA SER A 36 -18.73 -0.22 -1.28
C SER A 36 -17.32 -0.83 -1.17
N HIS A 37 -16.29 -0.09 -1.55
CA HIS A 37 -14.91 -0.53 -1.38
C HIS A 37 -14.50 -0.54 0.08
N ARG A 38 -15.02 0.40 0.87
CA ARG A 38 -14.71 0.50 2.29
C ARG A 38 -15.24 -0.70 3.07
N ASP A 39 -16.41 -1.19 2.72
CA ASP A 39 -17.02 -2.33 3.40
C ASP A 39 -16.16 -3.59 3.30
N LYS A 40 -15.44 -3.75 2.20
CA LYS A 40 -14.52 -4.88 2.01
C LYS A 40 -13.27 -4.75 2.84
N GLU A 41 -12.89 -3.53 3.19
CA GLU A 41 -11.61 -3.25 3.85
C GLU A 41 -11.61 -3.58 5.35
N VAL A 42 -12.76 -3.92 5.93
CA VAL A 42 -12.85 -4.29 7.34
C VAL A 42 -11.98 -5.49 7.70
N ASN A 43 -11.75 -6.40 6.74
CA ASN A 43 -10.95 -7.62 6.96
C ASN A 43 -9.50 -7.46 6.49
N TYR A 44 -9.10 -6.27 6.05
CA TYR A 44 -7.76 -6.01 5.56
C TYR A 44 -6.90 -5.40 6.67
N LEU A 45 -5.59 -5.55 6.54
CA LEU A 45 -4.64 -4.91 7.44
C LEU A 45 -4.28 -3.55 6.87
N HIS A 46 -4.33 -2.52 7.69
CA HIS A 46 -4.01 -1.16 7.29
C HIS A 46 -2.78 -0.68 8.03
N ILE A 47 -1.86 -0.07 7.31
CA ILE A 47 -0.58 0.41 7.83
C ILE A 47 -0.40 1.86 7.42
N GLY A 48 0.15 2.66 8.31
CA GLY A 48 0.42 4.06 8.01
C GLY A 48 1.75 4.54 8.55
N CYS A 49 2.15 5.70 8.06
CA CYS A 49 3.30 6.45 8.53
C CYS A 49 2.82 7.79 9.04
N VAL A 50 3.18 8.12 10.27
CA VAL A 50 2.80 9.37 10.92
C VAL A 50 4.03 10.24 11.13
N GLU A 51 3.93 11.53 10.78
CA GLU A 51 4.91 12.52 11.14
C GLU A 51 4.61 13.00 12.58
N ASN A 52 5.53 12.71 13.51
CA ASN A 52 5.27 12.94 14.94
C ASN A 52 5.12 14.40 15.32
N LEU A 53 5.83 15.31 14.63
CA LEU A 53 5.78 16.74 14.97
C LEU A 53 4.39 17.33 14.74
N ASP A 54 3.77 16.97 13.62
CA ASP A 54 2.46 17.49 13.23
C ASP A 54 1.33 16.51 13.49
N ASP A 55 1.63 15.32 14.03
CA ASP A 55 0.67 14.24 14.24
C ASP A 55 -0.13 13.95 12.97
N LYS A 56 0.53 14.01 11.82
CA LYS A 56 -0.09 13.90 10.51
C LYS A 56 0.22 12.56 9.86
N LEU A 57 -0.81 11.91 9.29
CA LEU A 57 -0.62 10.72 8.47
C LEU A 57 -0.06 11.16 7.11
N VAL A 58 1.14 10.69 6.77
CA VAL A 58 1.85 11.10 5.56
C VAL A 58 2.03 9.98 4.55
N GLY A 59 1.68 8.77 4.91
CA GLY A 59 1.75 7.62 4.01
C GLY A 59 0.95 6.45 4.53
N GLY A 60 0.68 5.48 3.67
CA GLY A 60 -0.01 4.27 4.08
C GLY A 60 -0.17 3.26 2.97
N LEU A 61 -0.65 2.09 3.34
CA LEU A 61 -0.97 1.01 2.43
C LEU A 61 -1.95 0.05 3.11
N MET A 62 -2.47 -0.91 2.35
CA MET A 62 -3.23 -1.99 2.95
C MET A 62 -2.75 -3.35 2.46
N LEU A 63 -3.00 -4.37 3.27
CA LEU A 63 -2.63 -5.74 3.01
C LEU A 63 -3.87 -6.61 3.02
N ILE A 64 -4.05 -7.41 1.97
CA ILE A 64 -5.22 -8.24 1.77
C ILE A 64 -4.79 -9.70 1.75
N PRO A 65 -5.19 -10.51 2.75
CA PRO A 65 -4.92 -11.95 2.71
C PRO A 65 -5.64 -12.59 1.51
N LEU A 66 -4.88 -13.28 0.67
CA LEU A 66 -5.43 -14.02 -0.47
C LEU A 66 -5.68 -15.49 -0.09
N ASP A 67 -4.77 -16.05 0.69
CA ASP A 67 -4.89 -17.38 1.27
C ASP A 67 -4.03 -17.40 2.55
N ASN A 68 -3.79 -18.57 3.12
CA ASN A 68 -3.02 -18.69 4.37
C ASN A 68 -1.51 -18.49 4.19
N GLN A 69 -1.02 -18.37 2.96
CA GLN A 69 0.42 -18.19 2.68
C GLN A 69 0.73 -16.93 1.89
N THR A 70 -0.25 -16.36 1.20
CA THR A 70 -0.05 -15.24 0.29
C THR A 70 -0.87 -14.02 0.71
N ILE A 71 -0.22 -12.87 0.78
CA ILE A 71 -0.87 -11.60 1.10
C ILE A 71 -0.58 -10.59 -0.01
N ARG A 72 -1.57 -9.77 -0.35
CA ARG A 72 -1.45 -8.75 -1.40
C ARG A 72 -1.33 -7.38 -0.79
N MET A 73 -0.32 -6.64 -1.21
CA MET A 73 -0.14 -5.23 -0.84
C MET A 73 -0.83 -4.36 -1.86
N MET A 74 -1.62 -3.39 -1.40
CA MET A 74 -2.38 -2.50 -2.26
C MET A 74 -2.30 -1.06 -1.79
N GLN A 75 -2.49 -0.17 -2.74
CA GLN A 75 -2.70 1.25 -2.52
C GLN A 75 -1.64 1.91 -1.66
N VAL A 76 -0.37 1.65 -2.00
CA VAL A 76 0.77 2.33 -1.38
C VAL A 76 0.72 3.79 -1.79
N ALA A 77 0.60 4.68 -0.81
CA ALA A 77 0.46 6.12 -1.05
C ALA A 77 1.34 6.90 -0.09
N VAL A 78 2.00 7.93 -0.60
CA VAL A 78 2.78 8.88 0.21
C VAL A 78 2.34 10.28 -0.18
N ASP A 79 2.04 11.12 0.82
CA ASP A 79 1.68 12.52 0.62
C ASP A 79 2.72 13.21 -0.26
N ALA A 80 2.26 13.96 -1.27
CA ALA A 80 3.13 14.60 -2.25
C ALA A 80 4.24 15.45 -1.62
N LYS A 81 3.96 16.09 -0.49
CA LYS A 81 4.94 16.93 0.22
C LYS A 81 6.06 16.11 0.86
N TYR A 82 5.85 14.81 1.03
CA TYR A 82 6.79 13.93 1.73
C TYR A 82 7.41 12.89 0.82
N GLN A 83 7.13 12.94 -0.47
CA GLN A 83 7.75 12.02 -1.45
C GLN A 83 9.24 12.35 -1.59
N GLY A 84 10.04 11.32 -1.89
CA GLY A 84 11.49 11.46 -2.00
C GLY A 84 12.24 11.36 -0.67
N GLU A 85 11.54 11.11 0.44
CA GLU A 85 12.15 10.99 1.78
C GLU A 85 12.30 9.54 2.27
N GLY A 86 12.00 8.57 1.41
CA GLY A 86 12.13 7.15 1.77
C GLY A 86 10.93 6.56 2.52
N ILE A 87 9.83 7.28 2.64
CA ILE A 87 8.64 6.81 3.37
C ILE A 87 8.03 5.58 2.69
N GLY A 88 7.91 5.59 1.36
CA GLY A 88 7.37 4.44 0.63
C GLY A 88 8.17 3.17 0.88
N ARG A 89 9.49 3.28 0.86
CA ARG A 89 10.38 2.17 1.17
C ARG A 89 10.18 1.65 2.59
N GLU A 90 10.09 2.55 3.56
CA GLU A 90 9.89 2.15 4.95
C GLU A 90 8.53 1.52 5.19
N LEU A 91 7.49 2.03 4.52
CA LEU A 91 6.15 1.43 4.56
C LEU A 91 6.17 0.00 4.04
N VAL A 92 6.80 -0.23 2.89
CA VAL A 92 6.88 -1.56 2.30
C VAL A 92 7.64 -2.51 3.20
N LYS A 93 8.77 -2.08 3.77
CA LYS A 93 9.54 -2.89 4.72
C LYS A 93 8.74 -3.25 5.96
N TYR A 94 7.99 -2.30 6.51
CA TYR A 94 7.14 -2.56 7.67
C TYR A 94 6.03 -3.55 7.30
N ALA A 95 5.42 -3.40 6.13
CA ALA A 95 4.41 -4.33 5.64
C ALA A 95 4.96 -5.75 5.48
N GLU A 96 6.18 -5.88 4.97
CA GLU A 96 6.84 -7.18 4.84
C GLU A 96 7.06 -7.82 6.20
N LYS A 97 7.55 -7.03 7.16
CA LYS A 97 7.78 -7.50 8.52
C LYS A 97 6.48 -7.99 9.17
N ARG A 98 5.42 -7.19 9.08
CA ARG A 98 4.11 -7.54 9.65
C ARG A 98 3.53 -8.79 8.98
N SER A 99 3.66 -8.88 7.67
CA SER A 99 3.18 -10.05 6.92
C SER A 99 3.92 -11.32 7.32
N LYS A 100 5.23 -11.24 7.46
CA LYS A 100 6.04 -12.38 7.89
C LYS A 100 5.70 -12.81 9.31
N GLU A 101 5.54 -11.85 10.22
CA GLU A 101 5.13 -12.13 11.61
C GLU A 101 3.77 -12.80 11.69
N ALA A 102 2.86 -12.46 10.78
CA ALA A 102 1.53 -13.06 10.71
C ALA A 102 1.52 -14.45 10.03
N GLY A 103 2.68 -14.94 9.57
CA GLY A 103 2.81 -16.29 9.01
C GLY A 103 2.74 -16.37 7.49
N TYR A 104 2.64 -15.27 6.78
CA TYR A 104 2.62 -15.28 5.32
C TYR A 104 4.01 -15.57 4.75
N LYS A 105 4.03 -16.28 3.63
CA LYS A 105 5.28 -16.70 2.96
C LYS A 105 5.60 -15.87 1.73
N THR A 106 4.60 -15.25 1.13
CA THR A 106 4.74 -14.52 -0.13
C THR A 106 3.89 -13.26 -0.09
N ILE A 107 4.47 -12.16 -0.55
CA ILE A 107 3.75 -10.91 -0.75
C ILE A 107 3.68 -10.63 -2.24
N VAL A 108 2.50 -10.23 -2.73
CA VAL A 108 2.26 -9.90 -4.12
C VAL A 108 1.69 -8.51 -4.23
N MET A 109 1.84 -7.90 -5.39
CA MET A 109 1.24 -6.60 -5.65
C MET A 109 1.13 -6.36 -7.15
N HIS A 110 0.25 -5.43 -7.53
CA HIS A 110 0.13 -4.97 -8.91
C HIS A 110 0.77 -3.59 -9.00
N ALA A 111 1.89 -3.49 -9.70
CA ALA A 111 2.63 -2.25 -9.84
C ALA A 111 2.36 -1.60 -11.18
N MET A 112 2.06 -0.29 -11.18
CA MET A 112 2.05 0.48 -12.42
C MET A 112 3.45 0.47 -13.02
N LEU A 113 3.56 0.55 -14.36
CA LEU A 113 4.84 0.39 -15.04
C LEU A 113 5.91 1.38 -14.57
N ASN A 114 5.52 2.60 -14.21
CA ASN A 114 6.45 3.64 -13.78
C ASN A 114 7.06 3.41 -12.38
N VAL A 115 6.54 2.45 -11.60
CA VAL A 115 7.07 2.15 -10.27
C VAL A 115 7.67 0.75 -10.15
N ILE A 116 7.74 -0.01 -11.23
CA ILE A 116 8.35 -1.35 -11.24
C ILE A 116 9.78 -1.28 -10.70
N GLY A 117 10.58 -0.30 -11.15
CA GLY A 117 11.97 -0.16 -10.69
C GLY A 117 12.09 0.06 -9.19
N PHE A 118 11.15 0.79 -8.60
CA PHE A 118 11.10 0.98 -7.15
C PHE A 118 10.96 -0.36 -6.42
N TYR A 119 10.04 -1.20 -6.88
CA TYR A 119 9.81 -2.51 -6.25
C TYR A 119 10.92 -3.51 -6.55
N GLU A 120 11.51 -3.46 -7.75
CA GLU A 120 12.66 -4.30 -8.06
C GLU A 120 13.82 -4.06 -7.10
N LYS A 121 14.08 -2.80 -6.75
CA LYS A 121 15.13 -2.45 -5.79
C LYS A 121 14.85 -2.99 -4.40
N LEU A 122 13.59 -3.25 -4.08
CA LEU A 122 13.18 -3.83 -2.80
C LEU A 122 13.15 -5.37 -2.82
N GLY A 123 13.53 -5.97 -3.95
CA GLY A 123 13.62 -7.42 -4.08
C GLY A 123 12.39 -8.09 -4.69
N TYR A 124 11.47 -7.32 -5.24
CA TYR A 124 10.31 -7.87 -5.94
C TYR A 124 10.69 -8.26 -7.36
N LYS A 125 10.05 -9.31 -7.86
CA LYS A 125 10.25 -9.79 -9.23
C LYS A 125 8.91 -9.83 -9.95
N GLN A 126 8.92 -9.48 -11.23
CA GLN A 126 7.73 -9.59 -12.07
C GLN A 126 7.38 -11.06 -12.30
N GLU A 127 6.10 -11.38 -12.21
CA GLU A 127 5.56 -12.71 -12.48
C GLU A 127 4.48 -12.59 -13.53
N GLY A 128 4.64 -13.32 -14.65
CA GLY A 128 3.70 -13.30 -15.76
C GLY A 128 3.82 -12.06 -16.64
N ASP A 129 2.88 -11.92 -17.55
CA ASP A 129 2.84 -10.80 -18.48
C ASP A 129 2.23 -9.56 -17.87
N ILE A 130 2.55 -8.40 -18.43
CA ILE A 130 1.86 -7.16 -18.05
C ILE A 130 0.40 -7.26 -18.46
N PHE A 131 -0.47 -6.57 -17.74
CA PHE A 131 -1.91 -6.60 -17.99
C PHE A 131 -2.50 -5.20 -17.83
N GLU A 132 -3.71 -5.02 -18.36
CA GLU A 132 -4.42 -3.74 -18.26
C GLU A 132 -5.66 -3.90 -17.40
N GLU A 133 -5.90 -2.91 -16.54
CA GLU A 133 -7.05 -2.85 -15.68
C GLU A 133 -7.50 -1.39 -15.60
N ARG A 134 -8.75 -1.12 -15.99
CA ARG A 134 -9.32 0.23 -16.00
C ARG A 134 -8.50 1.23 -16.84
N GLY A 135 -7.91 0.76 -17.97
CA GLY A 135 -7.10 1.59 -18.85
C GLY A 135 -5.68 1.84 -18.34
N ILE A 136 -5.27 1.22 -17.23
CA ILE A 136 -3.95 1.37 -16.66
C ILE A 136 -3.20 0.04 -16.80
N THR A 137 -1.94 0.12 -17.22
CA THR A 137 -1.09 -1.06 -17.39
C THR A 137 -0.30 -1.36 -16.12
N PHE A 138 -0.36 -2.62 -15.69
CA PHE A 138 0.28 -3.11 -14.46
C PHE A 138 1.16 -4.32 -14.74
N ALA A 139 2.09 -4.55 -13.84
CA ALA A 139 2.83 -5.82 -13.73
C ALA A 139 2.57 -6.42 -12.35
N LYS A 140 2.39 -7.73 -12.30
CA LYS A 140 2.33 -8.44 -11.02
C LYS A 140 3.75 -8.59 -10.50
N MET A 141 4.00 -8.14 -9.28
CA MET A 141 5.30 -8.23 -8.63
C MET A 141 5.17 -9.14 -7.41
N VAL A 142 6.18 -9.96 -7.16
CA VAL A 142 6.16 -10.98 -6.10
C VAL A 142 7.47 -10.97 -5.33
N LYS A 143 7.38 -11.16 -4.02
CA LYS A 143 8.54 -11.33 -3.16
C LYS A 143 8.27 -12.42 -2.12
N LYS A 144 9.23 -13.31 -1.94
CA LYS A 144 9.18 -14.30 -0.86
C LYS A 144 9.66 -13.66 0.44
N LEU A 145 8.93 -13.91 1.50
CA LEU A 145 9.22 -13.34 2.82
C LEU A 145 10.14 -14.24 3.65
#